data_17b31b5ca1471a4b0d4a6a9f55d074e8
#
_entry.id   17b31b5ca1471a4b0d4a6a9f55d074e8
#
_cell.length_a   1.000
_cell.length_b   1.000
_cell.length_c   1.000
_cell.angle_alpha   90.00
_cell.angle_beta   90.00
_cell.angle_gamma   90.00
#
_symmetry.space_group_name_H-M   'P 1'
#
loop_
_entity.id
_entity.type
_entity.pdbx_description
1 polymer ?
#
loop_
_entity_poly.entity_id
_entity_poly.type
_entity_poly.pdbx_seq_one_letter_code
_entity_poly.pdbx_strand_id
1 'polypeptide(L)'
;MSNNLTEIDDKEAFEKSIENNEIVLLKGKKKSEYVGKGLKLKINASVGVSDIGNYNVEIDKIKKIAQFDCLPDIMMDLSILDLKKPIYKIIQEEIGCPVGVVPVYTCFNEKEGIQKNKLLETIEEEAENGVAFMTMHFTAADKLYRKSLNRNISVISRGGSLVLRDLYLNNRKENVFLEYIDEICKILRKHSVVISIGTTYRPSTLYDALDDVNLDEIARQKELVHILSKKQIKVIMEGIGHISLKHLPEYINNIRDDFYVPFMPLGPIVTDRAVGWDHIASAIGVSQMALLGGVDIANAVTREEHTGGIPTVDSIYEAIMTARTAVNAIEDVKHFEKYNKRQTGKSRNCLNSHNTLGCDRCKNECPFLLELLGIN
;
A
#
# COMPACT_ATOMS: atom_id res chain seq x y z
N MET A 1 -18.43 16.79 0.89
CA MET A 1 -17.09 17.38 0.79
C MET A 1 -16.70 17.83 2.19
N SER A 2 -16.24 16.92 3.03
CA SER A 2 -15.98 17.25 4.44
C SER A 2 -14.68 16.61 4.90
N ASN A 3 -13.79 17.44 5.42
CA ASN A 3 -12.74 17.16 6.41
C ASN A 3 -11.48 16.35 6.05
N ASN A 4 -11.02 16.28 4.79
CA ASN A 4 -9.73 15.65 4.48
C ASN A 4 -8.67 16.61 3.89
N LEU A 5 -8.93 17.89 3.87
CA LEU A 5 -8.01 18.93 3.39
C LEU A 5 -7.36 19.62 4.60
N THR A 6 -6.44 18.97 5.30
CA THR A 6 -6.01 19.50 6.61
C THR A 6 -4.63 20.11 6.66
N GLU A 7 -3.87 20.25 5.56
CA GLU A 7 -2.56 20.95 5.64
C GLU A 7 -2.19 21.84 4.45
N ILE A 8 -2.97 21.83 3.37
CA ILE A 8 -2.75 22.77 2.27
C ILE A 8 -3.90 23.77 2.29
N ASP A 9 -3.74 24.83 3.06
CA ASP A 9 -4.72 25.94 3.16
C ASP A 9 -4.79 26.77 1.86
N ASP A 10 -3.86 26.57 0.93
CA ASP A 10 -3.76 27.25 -0.35
C ASP A 10 -4.24 26.34 -1.48
N LYS A 11 -5.37 26.69 -2.07
CA LYS A 11 -5.99 25.96 -3.19
C LYS A 11 -5.07 25.90 -4.42
N GLU A 12 -4.35 26.97 -4.71
CA GLU A 12 -3.44 27.03 -5.86
C GLU A 12 -2.25 26.09 -5.67
N ALA A 13 -1.66 26.05 -4.46
CA ALA A 13 -0.61 25.13 -4.12
C ALA A 13 -1.06 23.67 -4.20
N PHE A 14 -2.31 23.37 -3.81
CA PHE A 14 -2.90 22.04 -3.92
C PHE A 14 -3.09 21.61 -5.39
N GLU A 15 -3.66 22.47 -6.24
CA GLU A 15 -3.83 22.20 -7.66
C GLU A 15 -2.48 21.98 -8.35
N LYS A 16 -1.48 22.80 -8.05
CA LYS A 16 -0.10 22.64 -8.54
C LYS A 16 0.53 21.33 -8.12
N SER A 17 0.32 20.90 -6.88
CA SER A 17 0.81 19.60 -6.39
C SER A 17 0.15 18.42 -7.12
N ILE A 18 -1.12 18.53 -7.50
CA ILE A 18 -1.78 17.55 -8.37
C ILE A 18 -1.15 17.56 -9.77
N GLU A 19 -0.94 18.74 -10.36
CA GLU A 19 -0.31 18.85 -11.68
C GLU A 19 1.07 18.20 -11.70
N ASN A 20 1.89 18.43 -10.69
CA ASN A 20 3.23 17.90 -10.54
C ASN A 20 3.30 16.42 -10.14
N ASN A 21 2.17 15.75 -9.96
CA ASN A 21 2.08 14.37 -9.43
C ASN A 21 2.61 14.22 -7.98
N GLU A 22 2.68 15.31 -7.21
CA GLU A 22 2.99 15.24 -5.78
C GLU A 22 1.78 14.76 -4.96
N ILE A 23 0.57 15.01 -5.49
CA ILE A 23 -0.71 14.53 -4.98
C ILE A 23 -1.46 13.84 -6.11
N VAL A 24 -2.07 12.70 -5.79
CA VAL A 24 -2.83 11.88 -6.73
C VAL A 24 -4.22 11.60 -6.17
N LEU A 25 -5.25 11.70 -7.01
CA LEU A 25 -6.61 11.30 -6.68
C LEU A 25 -6.82 9.84 -7.05
N LEU A 26 -7.17 9.02 -6.08
CA LEU A 26 -7.65 7.66 -6.26
C LEU A 26 -9.17 7.65 -6.17
N LYS A 27 -9.84 7.31 -7.27
CA LYS A 27 -11.31 7.33 -7.35
C LYS A 27 -11.89 6.03 -6.78
N GLY A 28 -12.81 6.14 -5.85
CA GLY A 28 -13.59 5.00 -5.35
C GLY A 28 -15.07 5.17 -5.68
N LYS A 29 -15.83 4.09 -5.55
CA LYS A 29 -17.27 4.08 -5.91
C LYS A 29 -18.11 4.90 -4.95
N LYS A 30 -17.82 4.85 -3.64
CA LYS A 30 -18.52 5.63 -2.60
C LYS A 30 -17.65 6.75 -2.05
N LYS A 31 -16.33 6.55 -1.98
CA LYS A 31 -15.36 7.47 -1.41
C LYS A 31 -14.09 7.49 -2.24
N SER A 32 -13.60 8.66 -2.59
CA SER A 32 -12.31 8.86 -3.26
C SER A 32 -11.28 9.39 -2.26
N GLU A 33 -10.00 9.10 -2.46
CA GLU A 33 -8.92 9.52 -1.59
C GLU A 33 -7.85 10.29 -2.37
N TYR A 34 -7.42 11.41 -1.81
CA TYR A 34 -6.19 12.05 -2.21
C TYR A 34 -5.02 11.46 -1.41
N VAL A 35 -3.92 11.15 -2.10
CA VAL A 35 -2.70 10.61 -1.52
C VAL A 35 -1.50 11.43 -1.97
N GLY A 36 -0.54 11.65 -1.07
CA GLY A 36 0.69 12.34 -1.41
C GLY A 36 1.10 13.42 -0.41
N LYS A 37 1.95 14.32 -0.87
CA LYS A 37 2.69 15.33 -0.11
C LYS A 37 1.78 16.19 0.78
N GLY A 38 2.12 16.23 2.07
CA GLY A 38 1.41 17.07 3.04
C GLY A 38 0.01 16.57 3.44
N LEU A 39 -0.43 15.42 2.94
CA LEU A 39 -1.73 14.86 3.27
C LEU A 39 -1.63 13.84 4.41
N LYS A 40 -2.77 13.56 5.04
CA LYS A 40 -2.88 12.47 5.99
C LYS A 40 -2.56 11.14 5.32
N LEU A 41 -1.72 10.31 5.97
CA LEU A 41 -1.37 8.98 5.48
C LEU A 41 -2.61 8.11 5.32
N LYS A 42 -2.65 7.35 4.23
CA LYS A 42 -3.73 6.39 3.95
C LYS A 42 -3.29 4.97 4.26
N ILE A 43 -4.27 4.11 4.51
CA ILE A 43 -4.04 2.69 4.77
C ILE A 43 -4.61 1.89 3.61
N ASN A 44 -3.76 1.06 3.01
CA ASN A 44 -4.14 0.07 2.02
C ASN A 44 -4.20 -1.32 2.65
N ALA A 45 -5.28 -2.07 2.41
CA ALA A 45 -5.40 -3.47 2.76
C ALA A 45 -5.61 -4.32 1.51
N SER A 46 -5.10 -5.55 1.53
CA SER A 46 -5.16 -6.45 0.37
C SER A 46 -5.99 -7.69 0.67
N VAL A 47 -6.73 -8.13 -0.33
CA VAL A 47 -7.50 -9.40 -0.35
C VAL A 47 -7.30 -10.06 -1.72
N GLY A 48 -7.70 -11.31 -1.87
CA GLY A 48 -7.61 -11.95 -3.18
C GLY A 48 -7.76 -13.47 -3.14
N VAL A 49 -8.11 -14.04 -4.27
CA VAL A 49 -8.37 -15.48 -4.46
C VAL A 49 -7.23 -16.11 -5.24
N SER A 50 -6.61 -17.13 -4.65
CA SER A 50 -5.59 -17.97 -5.30
C SER A 50 -6.10 -19.37 -5.67
N ASP A 51 -7.22 -19.80 -5.09
CA ASP A 51 -7.90 -21.06 -5.35
C ASP A 51 -9.41 -20.81 -5.44
N ILE A 52 -10.05 -21.34 -6.48
CA ILE A 52 -11.49 -21.15 -6.72
C ILE A 52 -12.36 -21.66 -5.57
N GLY A 53 -11.91 -22.69 -4.84
CA GLY A 53 -12.58 -23.19 -3.65
C GLY A 53 -12.71 -22.15 -2.53
N ASN A 54 -11.83 -21.16 -2.50
CA ASN A 54 -11.83 -20.08 -1.51
C ASN A 54 -12.64 -18.84 -1.94
N TYR A 55 -13.24 -18.83 -3.14
CA TYR A 55 -13.92 -17.65 -3.68
C TYR A 55 -15.04 -17.13 -2.76
N ASN A 56 -15.94 -18.00 -2.33
CA ASN A 56 -17.03 -17.60 -1.44
C ASN A 56 -16.53 -17.17 -0.04
N VAL A 57 -15.48 -17.82 0.45
CA VAL A 57 -14.83 -17.44 1.72
C VAL A 57 -14.27 -16.02 1.63
N GLU A 58 -13.66 -15.65 0.49
CA GLU A 58 -13.12 -14.33 0.27
C GLU A 58 -14.22 -13.26 0.17
N ILE A 59 -15.36 -13.58 -0.49
CA ILE A 59 -16.54 -12.70 -0.50
C ILE A 59 -17.05 -12.43 0.91
N ASP A 60 -17.22 -13.48 1.71
CA ASP A 60 -17.70 -13.35 3.09
C ASP A 60 -16.73 -12.59 3.96
N LYS A 61 -15.41 -12.73 3.70
CA LYS A 61 -14.36 -11.94 4.33
C LYS A 61 -14.54 -10.44 4.04
N ILE A 62 -14.75 -10.07 2.77
CA ILE A 62 -14.96 -8.66 2.38
C ILE A 62 -16.20 -8.07 3.03
N LYS A 63 -17.32 -8.83 3.09
CA LYS A 63 -18.53 -8.39 3.79
C LYS A 63 -18.32 -8.15 5.28
N LYS A 64 -17.48 -8.97 5.92
CA LYS A 64 -17.09 -8.75 7.33
C LYS A 64 -16.18 -7.55 7.50
N ILE A 65 -15.22 -7.34 6.57
CA ILE A 65 -14.39 -6.13 6.57
C ILE A 65 -15.25 -4.88 6.44
N ALA A 66 -16.30 -4.89 5.62
CA ALA A 66 -17.24 -3.78 5.48
C ALA A 66 -17.98 -3.40 6.79
N GLN A 67 -17.96 -4.28 7.79
CA GLN A 67 -18.58 -4.06 9.11
C GLN A 67 -17.57 -3.61 10.17
N PHE A 68 -16.30 -3.44 9.84
CA PHE A 68 -15.30 -2.99 10.78
C PHE A 68 -15.57 -1.54 11.22
N ASP A 69 -15.31 -1.24 12.46
CA ASP A 69 -15.34 0.12 13.03
C ASP A 69 -14.22 1.01 12.47
N CYS A 70 -13.16 0.41 11.94
CA CYS A 70 -12.05 1.07 11.27
C CYS A 70 -11.81 0.44 9.90
N LEU A 71 -12.30 1.10 8.84
CA LEU A 71 -12.10 0.66 7.47
C LEU A 71 -10.72 1.08 6.93
N PRO A 72 -10.13 0.32 5.99
CA PRO A 72 -8.99 0.78 5.21
C PRO A 72 -9.42 1.95 4.30
N ASP A 73 -8.48 2.82 3.98
CA ASP A 73 -8.74 3.95 3.07
C ASP A 73 -8.75 3.51 1.60
N ILE A 74 -7.97 2.48 1.28
CA ILE A 74 -7.73 1.90 -0.04
C ILE A 74 -7.70 0.38 0.10
N MET A 75 -8.10 -0.35 -0.94
CA MET A 75 -7.94 -1.80 -0.98
C MET A 75 -7.32 -2.27 -2.30
N MET A 76 -6.66 -3.43 -2.26
CA MET A 76 -6.19 -4.12 -3.48
C MET A 76 -6.80 -5.50 -3.60
N ASP A 77 -7.19 -5.83 -4.83
CA ASP A 77 -7.50 -7.19 -5.26
C ASP A 77 -6.22 -7.84 -5.82
N LEU A 78 -5.71 -8.84 -5.12
CA LEU A 78 -4.53 -9.62 -5.50
C LEU A 78 -4.90 -11.02 -6.02
N SER A 79 -6.12 -11.20 -6.50
CA SER A 79 -6.59 -12.46 -7.09
C SER A 79 -5.73 -12.85 -8.30
N ILE A 80 -5.41 -14.14 -8.40
CA ILE A 80 -4.62 -14.70 -9.51
C ILE A 80 -5.47 -15.51 -10.50
N LEU A 81 -6.78 -15.48 -10.34
CA LEU A 81 -7.73 -16.19 -11.15
C LEU A 81 -8.60 -15.22 -11.96
N ASP A 82 -8.85 -15.55 -13.21
CA ASP A 82 -9.85 -14.87 -14.03
C ASP A 82 -11.25 -15.32 -13.57
N LEU A 83 -11.85 -14.50 -12.70
CA LEU A 83 -13.10 -14.81 -12.01
C LEU A 83 -14.29 -14.22 -12.75
N LYS A 84 -15.40 -14.96 -12.88
CA LYS A 84 -16.63 -14.46 -13.49
C LYS A 84 -17.15 -13.15 -12.87
N LYS A 85 -17.00 -12.99 -11.55
CA LYS A 85 -17.19 -11.73 -10.84
C LYS A 85 -15.92 -11.45 -10.05
N PRO A 86 -15.03 -10.55 -10.53
CA PRO A 86 -13.77 -10.23 -9.87
C PRO A 86 -13.98 -9.68 -8.46
N ILE A 87 -13.01 -9.92 -7.58
CA ILE A 87 -13.05 -9.50 -6.18
C ILE A 87 -13.06 -7.97 -6.07
N TYR A 88 -12.37 -7.24 -6.96
CA TYR A 88 -12.39 -5.77 -6.94
C TYR A 88 -13.81 -5.20 -7.10
N LYS A 89 -14.71 -5.83 -7.87
CA LYS A 89 -16.12 -5.41 -7.99
C LYS A 89 -16.86 -5.59 -6.68
N ILE A 90 -16.57 -6.65 -5.93
CA ILE A 90 -17.17 -6.90 -4.61
C ILE A 90 -16.69 -5.88 -3.59
N ILE A 91 -15.39 -5.55 -3.58
CA ILE A 91 -14.85 -4.48 -2.73
C ILE A 91 -15.54 -3.14 -3.04
N GLN A 92 -15.71 -2.81 -4.32
CA GLN A 92 -16.38 -1.58 -4.74
C GLN A 92 -17.85 -1.53 -4.31
N GLU A 93 -18.55 -2.66 -4.32
CA GLU A 93 -19.96 -2.74 -3.91
C GLU A 93 -20.13 -2.64 -2.39
N GLU A 94 -19.38 -3.44 -1.65
CA GLU A 94 -19.53 -3.58 -0.20
C GLU A 94 -18.89 -2.39 0.55
N ILE A 95 -17.63 -2.07 0.24
CA ILE A 95 -16.84 -1.05 0.94
C ILE A 95 -16.88 0.29 0.20
N GLY A 96 -16.58 0.27 -1.10
CA GLY A 96 -16.68 1.44 -1.98
C GLY A 96 -15.50 2.40 -1.92
N CYS A 97 -14.40 2.02 -1.29
CA CYS A 97 -13.11 2.74 -1.32
C CYS A 97 -12.44 2.60 -2.71
N PRO A 98 -11.36 3.38 -3.00
CA PRO A 98 -10.52 3.15 -4.16
C PRO A 98 -9.96 1.73 -4.16
N VAL A 99 -9.99 1.07 -5.33
CA VAL A 99 -9.48 -0.30 -5.46
C VAL A 99 -8.35 -0.35 -6.47
N GLY A 100 -7.24 -0.99 -6.10
CA GLY A 100 -6.12 -1.33 -6.96
C GLY A 100 -6.14 -2.78 -7.40
N VAL A 101 -5.54 -3.07 -8.55
CA VAL A 101 -5.38 -4.41 -9.11
C VAL A 101 -3.98 -4.62 -9.67
N VAL A 102 -3.66 -5.86 -10.02
CA VAL A 102 -2.40 -6.25 -10.66
C VAL A 102 -2.72 -7.02 -11.95
N PRO A 103 -2.85 -6.37 -13.12
CA PRO A 103 -3.38 -6.98 -14.34
C PRO A 103 -2.69 -8.28 -14.77
N VAL A 104 -1.37 -8.39 -14.54
CA VAL A 104 -0.62 -9.61 -14.91
C VAL A 104 -1.05 -10.85 -14.14
N TYR A 105 -1.73 -10.71 -13.01
CA TYR A 105 -2.17 -11.86 -12.23
C TYR A 105 -3.28 -12.67 -12.93
N THR A 106 -4.10 -11.99 -13.72
CA THR A 106 -5.25 -12.60 -14.40
C THR A 106 -5.02 -12.82 -15.90
N CYS A 107 -4.03 -12.12 -16.50
CA CYS A 107 -3.74 -12.27 -17.92
C CYS A 107 -2.53 -13.16 -18.25
N PHE A 108 -1.73 -13.59 -17.26
CA PHE A 108 -0.59 -14.47 -17.48
C PHE A 108 -1.05 -15.91 -17.72
N ASN A 109 -0.47 -16.55 -18.75
CA ASN A 109 -0.65 -17.97 -19.03
C ASN A 109 0.70 -18.70 -18.89
N GLU A 110 0.71 -19.86 -18.24
CA GLU A 110 1.96 -20.60 -17.97
C GLU A 110 2.68 -21.09 -19.23
N LYS A 111 1.96 -21.32 -20.33
CA LYS A 111 2.51 -21.83 -21.58
C LYS A 111 2.84 -20.73 -22.58
N GLU A 112 2.04 -19.67 -22.59
CA GLU A 112 2.06 -18.62 -23.61
C GLU A 112 2.60 -17.28 -23.07
N GLY A 113 2.82 -17.18 -21.76
CA GLY A 113 3.18 -15.92 -21.12
C GLY A 113 2.04 -14.91 -21.15
N ILE A 114 2.36 -13.63 -21.40
CA ILE A 114 1.41 -12.52 -21.47
C ILE A 114 1.17 -12.17 -22.93
N GLN A 115 -0.02 -12.45 -23.42
CA GLN A 115 -0.42 -12.11 -24.79
C GLN A 115 -0.91 -10.65 -24.85
N LYS A 116 -0.48 -9.91 -25.88
CA LYS A 116 -0.81 -8.47 -26.06
C LYS A 116 -2.30 -8.19 -25.91
N ASN A 117 -3.13 -8.91 -26.66
CA ASN A 117 -4.57 -8.65 -26.69
C ASN A 117 -5.18 -8.91 -25.32
N LYS A 118 -4.85 -10.05 -24.68
CA LYS A 118 -5.36 -10.37 -23.33
C LYS A 118 -4.94 -9.31 -22.30
N LEU A 119 -3.69 -8.84 -22.35
CA LEU A 119 -3.21 -7.78 -21.46
C LEU A 119 -4.00 -6.47 -21.64
N LEU A 120 -4.15 -6.00 -22.89
CA LEU A 120 -4.84 -4.75 -23.16
C LEU A 120 -6.35 -4.86 -22.88
N GLU A 121 -6.98 -5.98 -23.18
CA GLU A 121 -8.38 -6.27 -22.84
C GLU A 121 -8.59 -6.28 -21.32
N THR A 122 -7.71 -6.94 -20.57
CA THR A 122 -7.77 -6.96 -19.10
C THR A 122 -7.64 -5.55 -18.52
N ILE A 123 -6.66 -4.77 -18.98
CA ILE A 123 -6.46 -3.38 -18.52
C ILE A 123 -7.67 -2.50 -18.88
N GLU A 124 -8.21 -2.61 -20.10
CA GLU A 124 -9.40 -1.85 -20.51
C GLU A 124 -10.63 -2.24 -19.66
N GLU A 125 -10.89 -3.54 -19.48
CA GLU A 125 -12.02 -4.02 -18.67
C GLU A 125 -11.94 -3.53 -17.21
N GLU A 126 -10.78 -3.70 -16.57
CA GLU A 126 -10.56 -3.23 -15.20
C GLU A 126 -10.72 -1.71 -15.08
N ALA A 127 -10.20 -0.94 -16.06
CA ALA A 127 -10.32 0.51 -16.10
C ALA A 127 -11.76 0.96 -16.31
N GLU A 128 -12.52 0.34 -17.24
CA GLU A 128 -13.95 0.62 -17.48
C GLU A 128 -14.81 0.34 -16.25
N ASN A 129 -14.44 -0.68 -15.47
CA ASN A 129 -15.11 -1.02 -14.21
C ASN A 129 -14.69 -0.13 -13.03
N GLY A 130 -13.92 0.94 -13.25
CA GLY A 130 -13.62 1.97 -12.25
C GLY A 130 -12.57 1.55 -11.23
N VAL A 131 -11.60 0.74 -11.61
CA VAL A 131 -10.38 0.50 -10.81
C VAL A 131 -9.62 1.80 -10.67
N ALA A 132 -9.15 2.12 -9.47
CA ALA A 132 -8.49 3.41 -9.18
C ALA A 132 -7.03 3.44 -9.64
N PHE A 133 -6.32 2.33 -9.47
CA PHE A 133 -4.92 2.21 -9.88
C PHE A 133 -4.56 0.77 -10.23
N MET A 134 -3.49 0.63 -11.01
CA MET A 134 -2.97 -0.67 -11.45
C MET A 134 -1.49 -0.77 -11.14
N THR A 135 -1.10 -1.82 -10.41
CA THR A 135 0.32 -2.10 -10.17
C THR A 135 0.92 -2.78 -11.39
N MET A 136 1.96 -2.16 -11.95
CA MET A 136 2.68 -2.65 -13.13
C MET A 136 4.16 -2.77 -12.84
N HIS A 137 4.73 -3.95 -13.12
CA HIS A 137 6.13 -4.29 -12.78
C HIS A 137 7.07 -3.97 -13.94
N PHE A 138 7.23 -2.70 -14.26
CA PHE A 138 8.10 -2.21 -15.35
C PHE A 138 9.58 -2.48 -15.12
N THR A 139 10.00 -2.71 -13.88
CA THR A 139 11.40 -2.92 -13.51
C THR A 139 11.88 -4.34 -13.79
N ALA A 140 10.97 -5.27 -14.08
CA ALA A 140 11.30 -6.65 -14.45
C ALA A 140 12.12 -6.68 -15.76
N ALA A 141 13.42 -6.93 -15.66
CA ALA A 141 14.37 -6.92 -16.76
C ALA A 141 15.47 -7.96 -16.57
N ASP A 142 15.95 -8.56 -17.67
CA ASP A 142 16.99 -9.61 -17.64
C ASP A 142 18.27 -9.14 -16.94
N LYS A 143 18.72 -7.91 -17.23
CA LYS A 143 19.94 -7.35 -16.62
C LYS A 143 19.85 -7.30 -15.09
N LEU A 144 18.73 -6.81 -14.55
CA LEU A 144 18.52 -6.73 -13.10
C LEU A 144 18.34 -8.12 -12.50
N TYR A 145 17.63 -9.01 -13.20
CA TYR A 145 17.47 -10.40 -12.76
C TYR A 145 18.81 -11.11 -12.61
N ARG A 146 19.69 -11.02 -13.61
CA ARG A 146 21.04 -11.62 -13.52
C ARG A 146 21.85 -11.05 -12.36
N LYS A 147 21.76 -9.75 -12.11
CA LYS A 147 22.41 -9.10 -10.97
C LYS A 147 21.85 -9.60 -9.63
N SER A 148 20.54 -9.82 -9.56
CA SER A 148 19.87 -10.30 -8.34
C SER A 148 20.14 -11.75 -7.97
N LEU A 149 20.70 -12.56 -8.88
CA LEU A 149 21.07 -13.97 -8.60
C LEU A 149 22.11 -14.12 -7.48
N ASN A 150 22.78 -13.05 -7.09
CA ASN A 150 23.71 -13.06 -5.94
C ASN A 150 22.98 -12.94 -4.59
N ARG A 151 21.69 -12.61 -4.57
CA ARG A 151 20.87 -12.60 -3.36
C ARG A 151 20.40 -14.02 -2.99
N ASN A 152 20.05 -14.24 -1.74
CA ASN A 152 19.44 -15.50 -1.31
C ASN A 152 18.09 -15.73 -2.02
N ILE A 153 17.32 -14.66 -2.19
CA ILE A 153 16.07 -14.65 -2.97
C ILE A 153 16.20 -13.56 -4.02
N SER A 154 16.35 -13.96 -5.27
CA SER A 154 16.58 -13.03 -6.38
C SER A 154 15.36 -12.17 -6.71
N VAL A 155 14.16 -12.74 -6.65
CA VAL A 155 12.89 -12.07 -6.96
C VAL A 155 11.84 -12.46 -5.93
N ILE A 156 11.27 -11.48 -5.24
CA ILE A 156 10.22 -11.73 -4.24
C ILE A 156 8.82 -11.30 -4.74
N SER A 157 8.76 -10.44 -5.73
CA SER A 157 7.50 -9.97 -6.28
C SER A 157 6.85 -11.01 -7.19
N ARG A 158 5.61 -11.43 -6.88
CA ARG A 158 4.83 -12.31 -7.74
C ARG A 158 4.64 -11.70 -9.13
N GLY A 159 4.18 -10.45 -9.22
CA GLY A 159 3.94 -9.79 -10.51
C GLY A 159 5.24 -9.60 -11.31
N GLY A 160 6.32 -9.20 -10.65
CA GLY A 160 7.64 -9.10 -11.27
C GLY A 160 8.13 -10.44 -11.82
N SER A 161 7.92 -11.54 -11.09
CA SER A 161 8.31 -12.87 -11.55
C SER A 161 7.50 -13.34 -12.77
N LEU A 162 6.20 -13.02 -12.83
CA LEU A 162 5.36 -13.34 -14.00
C LEU A 162 5.81 -12.57 -15.24
N VAL A 163 6.15 -11.29 -15.09
CA VAL A 163 6.70 -10.48 -16.20
C VAL A 163 8.07 -10.99 -16.67
N LEU A 164 8.95 -11.42 -15.74
CA LEU A 164 10.21 -12.08 -16.11
C LEU A 164 9.99 -13.41 -16.83
N ARG A 165 9.06 -14.24 -16.35
CA ARG A 165 8.71 -15.48 -17.03
C ARG A 165 8.20 -15.24 -18.45
N ASP A 166 7.33 -14.22 -18.63
CA ASP A 166 6.89 -13.80 -19.95
C ASP A 166 8.03 -13.36 -20.86
N LEU A 167 8.96 -12.57 -20.33
CA LEU A 167 10.14 -12.09 -21.05
C LEU A 167 10.94 -13.27 -21.63
N TYR A 168 11.15 -14.34 -20.86
CA TYR A 168 11.86 -15.53 -21.32
C TYR A 168 11.02 -16.43 -22.22
N LEU A 169 9.74 -16.68 -21.89
CA LEU A 169 8.85 -17.54 -22.68
C LEU A 169 8.64 -16.99 -24.09
N ASN A 170 8.50 -15.69 -24.23
CA ASN A 170 8.24 -15.01 -25.49
C ASN A 170 9.51 -14.42 -26.15
N ASN A 171 10.70 -14.69 -25.60
CA ASN A 171 11.98 -14.14 -26.10
C ASN A 171 11.90 -12.63 -26.33
N ARG A 172 11.25 -11.89 -25.42
CA ARG A 172 11.09 -10.45 -25.55
C ARG A 172 12.42 -9.74 -25.34
N LYS A 173 12.63 -8.67 -26.09
CA LYS A 173 13.79 -7.78 -25.92
C LYS A 173 13.59 -6.82 -24.75
N GLU A 174 12.35 -6.57 -24.40
CA GLU A 174 11.94 -5.59 -23.39
C GLU A 174 10.74 -6.10 -22.58
N ASN A 175 10.53 -5.53 -21.42
CA ASN A 175 9.39 -5.76 -20.55
C ASN A 175 8.07 -5.51 -21.29
N VAL A 176 7.11 -6.40 -21.15
CA VAL A 176 5.81 -6.35 -21.85
C VAL A 176 5.05 -5.04 -21.63
N PHE A 177 5.15 -4.45 -20.46
CA PHE A 177 4.53 -3.16 -20.18
C PHE A 177 5.21 -1.99 -20.91
N LEU A 178 6.53 -2.08 -21.13
CA LEU A 178 7.27 -1.09 -21.90
C LEU A 178 7.02 -1.25 -23.38
N GLU A 179 6.93 -2.50 -23.86
CA GLU A 179 6.62 -2.82 -25.25
C GLU A 179 5.28 -2.22 -25.69
N TYR A 180 4.27 -2.22 -24.80
CA TYR A 180 2.92 -1.71 -25.12
C TYR A 180 2.54 -0.46 -24.33
N ILE A 181 3.53 0.33 -23.89
CA ILE A 181 3.34 1.48 -23.00
C ILE A 181 2.39 2.53 -23.58
N ASP A 182 2.41 2.75 -24.89
CA ASP A 182 1.59 3.77 -25.55
C ASP A 182 0.10 3.39 -25.55
N GLU A 183 -0.21 2.14 -25.87
CA GLU A 183 -1.56 1.59 -25.85
C GLU A 183 -2.10 1.58 -24.41
N ILE A 184 -1.29 1.11 -23.46
CA ILE A 184 -1.64 1.09 -22.04
C ILE A 184 -1.95 2.51 -21.54
N CYS A 185 -1.06 3.46 -21.79
CA CYS A 185 -1.27 4.85 -21.37
C CYS A 185 -2.51 5.48 -22.03
N LYS A 186 -2.85 5.11 -23.27
CA LYS A 186 -4.07 5.57 -23.91
C LYS A 186 -5.32 5.10 -23.18
N ILE A 187 -5.36 3.84 -22.78
CA ILE A 187 -6.46 3.27 -21.99
C ILE A 187 -6.56 3.98 -20.64
N LEU A 188 -5.46 4.06 -19.90
CA LEU A 188 -5.45 4.60 -18.53
C LEU A 188 -5.84 6.09 -18.48
N ARG A 189 -5.43 6.90 -19.48
CA ARG A 189 -5.87 8.30 -19.58
C ARG A 189 -7.36 8.41 -19.81
N LYS A 190 -7.94 7.59 -20.69
CA LYS A 190 -9.38 7.58 -20.98
C LYS A 190 -10.21 7.39 -19.71
N HIS A 191 -9.75 6.53 -18.80
CA HIS A 191 -10.47 6.18 -17.58
C HIS A 191 -9.92 6.89 -16.32
N SER A 192 -8.87 7.70 -16.45
CA SER A 192 -8.19 8.37 -15.31
C SER A 192 -7.67 7.40 -14.27
N VAL A 193 -7.13 6.26 -14.69
CA VAL A 193 -6.52 5.26 -13.81
C VAL A 193 -5.06 5.61 -13.53
N VAL A 194 -4.64 5.44 -12.28
CA VAL A 194 -3.26 5.71 -11.82
C VAL A 194 -2.40 4.47 -12.03
N ILE A 195 -1.13 4.64 -12.41
CA ILE A 195 -0.15 3.55 -12.36
C ILE A 195 0.52 3.52 -10.99
N SER A 196 0.51 2.36 -10.34
CA SER A 196 1.44 2.05 -9.26
C SER A 196 2.66 1.34 -9.87
N ILE A 197 3.83 1.98 -9.79
CA ILE A 197 5.08 1.39 -10.32
C ILE A 197 5.56 0.35 -9.31
N GLY A 198 5.22 -0.91 -9.58
CA GLY A 198 5.56 -2.05 -8.72
C GLY A 198 7.05 -2.37 -8.73
N THR A 199 7.53 -2.92 -7.62
CA THR A 199 8.89 -3.42 -7.47
C THR A 199 8.98 -4.90 -7.81
N THR A 200 10.00 -5.27 -8.56
CA THR A 200 10.34 -6.67 -8.87
C THR A 200 11.37 -7.20 -7.88
N TYR A 201 12.35 -6.38 -7.53
CA TYR A 201 13.56 -6.75 -6.77
C TYR A 201 13.64 -6.05 -5.41
N ARG A 202 12.49 -5.71 -4.78
CA ARG A 202 12.51 -5.16 -3.43
C ARG A 202 13.28 -6.09 -2.49
N PRO A 203 13.96 -5.55 -1.46
CA PRO A 203 14.69 -6.35 -0.48
C PRO A 203 13.85 -7.45 0.15
N SER A 204 14.35 -8.68 0.11
CA SER A 204 13.76 -9.86 0.73
C SER A 204 14.32 -10.15 2.12
N THR A 205 15.46 -9.56 2.43
CA THR A 205 16.13 -9.58 3.72
C THR A 205 16.71 -8.20 4.04
N LEU A 206 17.08 -7.97 5.30
CA LEU A 206 17.73 -6.72 5.72
C LEU A 206 19.05 -6.44 4.97
N TYR A 207 19.69 -7.47 4.44
CA TYR A 207 20.96 -7.37 3.72
C TYR A 207 20.82 -6.92 2.26
N ASP A 208 19.62 -7.05 1.69
CA ASP A 208 19.37 -6.66 0.30
C ASP A 208 19.06 -5.16 0.16
N ALA A 209 18.73 -4.51 1.28
CA ALA A 209 18.40 -3.09 1.31
C ALA A 209 19.62 -2.24 0.94
N LEU A 210 19.43 -1.34 -0.04
CA LEU A 210 20.46 -0.45 -0.56
C LEU A 210 21.62 -1.18 -1.28
N ASP A 211 21.46 -2.47 -1.60
CA ASP A 211 22.41 -3.12 -2.49
C ASP A 211 22.27 -2.57 -3.92
N ASP A 212 23.23 -2.92 -4.76
CA ASP A 212 23.25 -2.44 -6.15
C ASP A 212 21.99 -2.78 -6.96
N VAL A 213 21.28 -3.87 -6.62
CA VAL A 213 20.04 -4.26 -7.32
C VAL A 213 18.89 -3.35 -6.89
N ASN A 214 18.79 -3.09 -5.59
CA ASN A 214 17.74 -2.21 -5.04
C ASN A 214 17.94 -0.76 -5.51
N LEU A 215 19.18 -0.26 -5.51
CA LEU A 215 19.49 1.08 -6.02
C LEU A 215 19.24 1.22 -7.52
N ASP A 216 19.62 0.23 -8.34
CA ASP A 216 19.32 0.23 -9.77
C ASP A 216 17.80 0.18 -10.04
N GLU A 217 17.04 -0.57 -9.23
CA GLU A 217 15.58 -0.61 -9.34
C GLU A 217 14.96 0.75 -9.03
N ILE A 218 15.38 1.41 -7.95
CA ILE A 218 14.94 2.77 -7.59
C ILE A 218 15.25 3.76 -8.72
N ALA A 219 16.46 3.73 -9.25
CA ALA A 219 16.86 4.59 -10.37
C ALA A 219 15.95 4.35 -11.59
N ARG A 220 15.65 3.09 -11.92
CA ARG A 220 14.73 2.74 -13.02
C ARG A 220 13.30 3.20 -12.75
N GLN A 221 12.80 3.10 -11.51
CA GLN A 221 11.48 3.63 -11.16
C GLN A 221 11.41 5.16 -11.35
N LYS A 222 12.46 5.90 -10.98
CA LYS A 222 12.55 7.35 -11.21
C LYS A 222 12.50 7.71 -12.70
N GLU A 223 13.23 6.97 -13.54
CA GLU A 223 13.15 7.15 -15.00
C GLU A 223 11.72 6.92 -15.52
N LEU A 224 11.05 5.87 -15.02
CA LEU A 224 9.68 5.55 -15.40
C LEU A 224 8.69 6.64 -14.99
N VAL A 225 8.86 7.26 -13.82
CA VAL A 225 8.05 8.42 -13.41
C VAL A 225 8.15 9.53 -14.46
N HIS A 226 9.35 9.86 -14.95
CA HIS A 226 9.53 10.87 -15.99
C HIS A 226 8.90 10.47 -17.34
N ILE A 227 9.03 9.21 -17.73
CA ILE A 227 8.43 8.68 -18.97
C ILE A 227 6.89 8.77 -18.88
N LEU A 228 6.30 8.31 -17.78
CA LEU A 228 4.85 8.27 -17.58
C LEU A 228 4.26 9.68 -17.40
N SER A 229 4.98 10.59 -16.73
CA SER A 229 4.59 11.99 -16.62
C SER A 229 4.51 12.67 -17.98
N LYS A 230 5.48 12.45 -18.89
CA LYS A 230 5.42 12.94 -20.28
C LYS A 230 4.23 12.37 -21.04
N LYS A 231 3.77 11.18 -20.67
CA LYS A 231 2.55 10.57 -21.23
C LYS A 231 1.27 10.97 -20.49
N GLN A 232 1.35 11.95 -19.57
CA GLN A 232 0.22 12.47 -18.78
C GLN A 232 -0.47 11.39 -17.91
N ILE A 233 0.30 10.44 -17.41
CA ILE A 233 -0.17 9.42 -16.46
C ILE A 233 0.24 9.82 -15.05
N LYS A 234 -0.71 9.79 -14.12
CA LYS A 234 -0.45 9.92 -12.70
C LYS A 234 0.11 8.62 -12.14
N VAL A 235 1.10 8.72 -11.26
CA VAL A 235 1.80 7.56 -10.73
C VAL A 235 1.92 7.58 -9.22
N ILE A 236 1.98 6.38 -8.63
CA ILE A 236 2.42 6.07 -7.28
C ILE A 236 3.67 5.20 -7.42
N MET A 237 4.66 5.35 -6.57
CA MET A 237 5.78 4.42 -6.49
C MET A 237 5.57 3.42 -5.35
N GLU A 238 5.86 2.15 -5.64
CA GLU A 238 6.01 1.12 -4.61
C GLU A 238 7.48 0.91 -4.28
N GLY A 239 7.74 0.28 -3.13
CA GLY A 239 9.11 -0.01 -2.76
C GLY A 239 9.25 -0.75 -1.45
N ILE A 240 10.42 -0.78 -1.02
CA ILE A 240 11.05 -1.27 0.19
C ILE A 240 10.90 -2.75 0.41
N GLY A 241 10.14 -3.32 1.30
CA GLY A 241 10.28 -4.68 1.80
C GLY A 241 11.10 -4.67 3.10
N HIS A 242 12.17 -5.46 3.17
CA HIS A 242 13.01 -5.58 4.36
C HIS A 242 14.09 -4.50 4.40
N ILE A 243 14.18 -3.77 5.51
CA ILE A 243 15.21 -2.74 5.72
C ILE A 243 15.47 -2.52 7.20
N SER A 244 16.73 -2.41 7.59
CA SER A 244 17.09 -2.00 8.94
C SER A 244 16.68 -0.54 9.21
N LEU A 245 16.19 -0.26 10.42
CA LEU A 245 15.89 1.12 10.87
C LEU A 245 17.06 2.09 10.61
N LYS A 246 18.29 1.61 10.72
CA LYS A 246 19.51 2.39 10.46
C LYS A 246 19.58 2.91 9.02
N HIS A 247 19.08 2.16 8.06
CA HIS A 247 19.19 2.46 6.63
C HIS A 247 17.98 3.25 6.07
N LEU A 248 16.92 3.43 6.87
CA LEU A 248 15.73 4.18 6.42
C LEU A 248 16.05 5.60 5.95
N PRO A 249 16.87 6.43 6.65
CA PRO A 249 17.17 7.78 6.17
C PRO A 249 17.82 7.79 4.80
N GLU A 250 18.79 6.91 4.55
CA GLU A 250 19.49 6.80 3.27
C GLU A 250 18.54 6.31 2.16
N TYR A 251 17.68 5.32 2.45
CA TYR A 251 16.69 4.85 1.50
C TYR A 251 15.70 5.97 1.11
N ILE A 252 15.22 6.74 2.09
CA ILE A 252 14.30 7.85 1.84
C ILE A 252 14.96 8.93 0.99
N ASN A 253 16.22 9.26 1.25
CA ASN A 253 16.97 10.18 0.39
C ASN A 253 17.01 9.66 -1.05
N ASN A 254 17.30 8.37 -1.27
CA ASN A 254 17.33 7.80 -2.62
C ASN A 254 15.97 7.89 -3.34
N ILE A 255 14.85 7.77 -2.66
CA ILE A 255 13.52 7.86 -3.30
C ILE A 255 12.98 9.29 -3.43
N ARG A 256 13.49 10.26 -2.65
CA ARG A 256 12.97 11.65 -2.57
C ARG A 256 13.92 12.72 -3.12
N ASP A 257 15.15 12.37 -3.48
CA ASP A 257 16.24 13.29 -3.76
C ASP A 257 15.94 14.31 -4.89
N ASP A 258 15.25 13.88 -5.94
CA ASP A 258 15.05 14.70 -7.14
C ASP A 258 13.60 15.22 -7.29
N PHE A 259 12.62 14.54 -6.73
CA PHE A 259 11.20 14.86 -6.87
C PHE A 259 10.33 14.14 -5.84
N TYR A 260 9.10 14.62 -5.69
CA TYR A 260 8.09 13.96 -4.87
C TYR A 260 7.09 13.20 -5.74
N VAL A 261 6.84 11.93 -5.42
CA VAL A 261 5.76 11.10 -5.95
C VAL A 261 5.15 10.35 -4.78
N PRO A 262 3.82 10.16 -4.69
CA PRO A 262 3.23 9.38 -3.62
C PRO A 262 3.87 8.00 -3.53
N PHE A 263 4.22 7.57 -2.32
CA PHE A 263 4.97 6.35 -2.07
C PHE A 263 4.20 5.38 -1.19
N MET A 264 4.09 4.13 -1.67
CA MET A 264 3.41 3.02 -1.02
C MET A 264 4.39 1.88 -0.75
N PRO A 265 5.11 1.89 0.38
CA PRO A 265 6.03 0.80 0.70
C PRO A 265 5.28 -0.48 1.10
N LEU A 266 5.82 -1.64 0.74
CA LEU A 266 5.48 -2.88 1.42
C LEU A 266 6.27 -2.93 2.74
N GLY A 267 5.60 -3.00 3.85
CA GLY A 267 6.23 -2.82 5.15
C GLY A 267 6.39 -1.32 5.46
N PRO A 268 7.58 -0.85 5.85
CA PRO A 268 8.90 -1.53 5.94
C PRO A 268 8.97 -2.66 6.97
N ILE A 269 9.53 -3.79 6.58
CA ILE A 269 9.80 -4.91 7.51
C ILE A 269 11.19 -4.69 8.12
N VAL A 270 11.22 -4.27 9.37
CA VAL A 270 12.45 -3.77 10.01
C VAL A 270 13.28 -4.82 10.73
N THR A 271 12.83 -6.07 10.68
CA THR A 271 13.54 -7.23 11.25
C THR A 271 13.14 -8.53 10.57
N ASP A 272 14.10 -9.37 10.24
CA ASP A 272 13.88 -10.70 9.65
C ASP A 272 13.51 -11.77 10.71
N ARG A 273 13.37 -11.39 11.98
CA ARG A 273 13.10 -12.29 13.11
C ARG A 273 11.64 -12.29 13.53
N ALA A 274 10.77 -11.59 12.83
CA ALA A 274 9.38 -11.38 13.22
C ALA A 274 8.38 -12.15 12.35
N VAL A 275 8.77 -13.30 11.81
CA VAL A 275 7.86 -14.15 11.03
C VAL A 275 6.62 -14.49 11.85
N GLY A 276 5.43 -14.22 11.31
CA GLY A 276 4.15 -14.30 12.02
C GLY A 276 3.81 -13.07 12.89
N TRP A 277 4.72 -12.09 12.96
CA TRP A 277 4.52 -10.78 13.62
C TRP A 277 4.79 -9.62 12.66
N ASP A 278 4.62 -9.86 11.38
CA ASP A 278 4.95 -8.95 10.30
C ASP A 278 4.17 -7.63 10.39
N HIS A 279 2.91 -7.66 10.84
CA HIS A 279 2.10 -6.48 11.12
C HIS A 279 2.75 -5.54 12.15
N ILE A 280 3.40 -6.09 13.18
CA ILE A 280 4.12 -5.29 14.20
C ILE A 280 5.42 -4.74 13.64
N ALA A 281 6.22 -5.58 12.95
CA ALA A 281 7.46 -5.13 12.31
C ALA A 281 7.19 -4.02 11.29
N SER A 282 6.12 -4.16 10.49
CA SER A 282 5.65 -3.13 9.56
C SER A 282 5.22 -1.85 10.25
N ALA A 283 4.45 -1.92 11.35
CA ALA A 283 4.02 -0.72 12.07
C ALA A 283 5.19 0.10 12.63
N ILE A 284 6.22 -0.59 13.18
CA ILE A 284 7.45 0.07 13.62
C ILE A 284 8.12 0.76 12.44
N GLY A 285 8.24 0.06 11.31
CA GLY A 285 8.85 0.59 10.10
C GLY A 285 8.08 1.76 9.50
N VAL A 286 6.76 1.65 9.37
CA VAL A 286 5.88 2.73 8.90
C VAL A 286 6.03 3.96 9.77
N SER A 287 6.00 3.82 11.10
CA SER A 287 6.14 4.95 12.01
C SER A 287 7.46 5.69 11.81
N GLN A 288 8.58 4.97 11.74
CA GLN A 288 9.89 5.59 11.52
C GLN A 288 10.03 6.21 10.14
N MET A 289 9.61 5.51 9.10
CA MET A 289 9.69 5.99 7.72
C MET A 289 8.78 7.19 7.47
N ALA A 290 7.57 7.18 8.03
CA ALA A 290 6.61 8.28 7.91
C ALA A 290 7.07 9.54 8.65
N LEU A 291 7.71 9.39 9.81
CA LEU A 291 8.33 10.50 10.55
C LEU A 291 9.42 11.21 9.71
N LEU A 292 10.09 10.47 8.84
CA LEU A 292 11.08 10.98 7.90
C LEU A 292 10.48 11.42 6.55
N GLY A 293 9.16 11.43 6.38
CA GLY A 293 8.49 11.84 5.15
C GLY A 293 8.51 10.82 4.01
N GLY A 294 8.78 9.56 4.31
CA GLY A 294 8.95 8.50 3.31
C GLY A 294 7.69 7.68 2.99
N VAL A 295 6.52 7.97 3.60
CA VAL A 295 5.28 7.18 3.41
C VAL A 295 4.12 8.10 3.10
N ASP A 296 3.29 7.73 2.12
CA ASP A 296 2.00 8.36 1.83
C ASP A 296 0.86 7.37 1.98
N ILE A 297 1.10 6.09 1.65
CA ILE A 297 0.15 4.99 1.81
C ILE A 297 0.84 3.88 2.59
N ALA A 298 0.35 3.56 3.78
CA ALA A 298 0.82 2.45 4.59
C ALA A 298 0.07 1.16 4.21
N ASN A 299 0.80 0.10 3.91
CA ASN A 299 0.20 -1.22 3.69
C ASN A 299 -0.11 -1.89 5.04
N ALA A 300 -1.32 -2.38 5.21
CA ALA A 300 -1.72 -3.24 6.31
C ALA A 300 -1.17 -4.65 6.05
N VAL A 301 0.06 -4.90 6.47
CA VAL A 301 0.73 -6.19 6.34
C VAL A 301 0.17 -7.15 7.38
N THR A 302 -0.31 -8.32 6.96
CA THR A 302 -0.85 -9.33 7.89
C THR A 302 0.26 -10.21 8.47
N ARG A 303 -0.05 -10.93 9.54
CA ARG A 303 0.88 -11.87 10.18
C ARG A 303 1.30 -13.02 9.26
N GLU A 304 0.52 -13.28 8.20
CA GLU A 304 0.76 -14.35 7.25
C GLU A 304 1.77 -14.02 6.16
N GLU A 305 2.26 -12.78 6.07
CA GLU A 305 3.15 -12.32 4.99
C GLU A 305 4.33 -13.28 4.73
N HIS A 306 4.98 -13.79 5.78
CA HIS A 306 6.11 -14.71 5.67
C HIS A 306 5.83 -16.14 6.17
N THR A 307 4.57 -16.46 6.53
CA THR A 307 4.21 -17.82 6.96
C THR A 307 3.63 -18.67 5.84
N GLY A 308 3.23 -18.05 4.72
CA GLY A 308 2.56 -18.72 3.61
C GLY A 308 1.09 -19.07 3.87
N GLY A 309 0.52 -18.60 4.98
CA GLY A 309 -0.90 -18.77 5.30
C GLY A 309 -1.79 -17.84 4.48
N ILE A 310 -3.09 -18.18 4.39
CA ILE A 310 -4.10 -17.28 3.83
C ILE A 310 -4.60 -16.38 4.96
N PRO A 311 -4.57 -15.02 4.80
CA PRO A 311 -5.03 -14.11 5.83
C PRO A 311 -6.50 -14.35 6.21
N THR A 312 -6.76 -14.40 7.51
CA THR A 312 -8.11 -14.48 8.06
C THR A 312 -8.73 -13.08 8.19
N VAL A 313 -10.03 -13.01 8.49
CA VAL A 313 -10.71 -11.72 8.79
C VAL A 313 -10.04 -11.04 9.99
N ASP A 314 -9.72 -11.82 11.03
CA ASP A 314 -9.12 -11.29 12.26
C ASP A 314 -7.70 -10.77 12.02
N SER A 315 -6.89 -11.49 11.22
CA SER A 315 -5.53 -11.03 10.90
C SER A 315 -5.53 -9.79 10.00
N ILE A 316 -6.51 -9.64 9.09
CA ILE A 316 -6.69 -8.41 8.32
C ILE A 316 -7.13 -7.25 9.21
N TYR A 317 -8.08 -7.47 10.12
CA TYR A 317 -8.49 -6.44 11.09
C TYR A 317 -7.30 -6.00 11.95
N GLU A 318 -6.55 -6.95 12.49
CA GLU A 318 -5.35 -6.67 13.28
C GLU A 318 -4.30 -5.87 12.49
N ALA A 319 -4.06 -6.22 11.22
CA ALA A 319 -3.14 -5.50 10.35
C ALA A 319 -3.61 -4.06 10.09
N ILE A 320 -4.91 -3.85 9.80
CA ILE A 320 -5.49 -2.51 9.63
C ILE A 320 -5.35 -1.69 10.90
N MET A 321 -5.70 -2.24 12.06
CA MET A 321 -5.61 -1.55 13.35
C MET A 321 -4.17 -1.21 13.73
N THR A 322 -3.24 -2.11 13.44
CA THR A 322 -1.80 -1.91 13.70
C THR A 322 -1.24 -0.80 12.81
N ALA A 323 -1.56 -0.81 11.51
CA ALA A 323 -1.20 0.26 10.59
C ALA A 323 -1.86 1.60 10.99
N ARG A 324 -3.13 1.59 11.38
CA ARG A 324 -3.85 2.78 11.86
C ARG A 324 -3.21 3.36 13.12
N THR A 325 -2.75 2.52 14.02
CA THR A 325 -2.04 2.96 15.23
C THR A 325 -0.73 3.64 14.87
N ALA A 326 0.04 3.07 13.94
CA ALA A 326 1.27 3.68 13.44
C ALA A 326 1.00 5.05 12.78
N VAL A 327 -0.01 5.13 11.91
CA VAL A 327 -0.42 6.38 11.25
C VAL A 327 -0.86 7.43 12.28
N ASN A 328 -1.72 7.06 13.23
CA ASN A 328 -2.20 8.00 14.26
C ASN A 328 -1.04 8.54 15.11
N ALA A 329 -0.05 7.70 15.45
CA ALA A 329 1.12 8.16 16.19
C ALA A 329 1.90 9.26 15.46
N ILE A 330 1.95 9.21 14.12
CA ILE A 330 2.60 10.23 13.29
C ILE A 330 1.73 11.49 13.18
N GLU A 331 0.43 11.34 13.00
CA GLU A 331 -0.50 12.47 13.01
C GLU A 331 -0.47 13.21 14.36
N ASP A 332 -0.37 12.48 15.47
CA ASP A 332 -0.22 13.08 16.80
C ASP A 332 1.09 13.90 16.92
N VAL A 333 2.20 13.47 16.31
CA VAL A 333 3.45 14.26 16.28
C VAL A 333 3.25 15.55 15.48
N LYS A 334 2.64 15.48 14.31
CA LYS A 334 2.38 16.64 13.45
C LYS A 334 1.45 17.68 14.08
N HIS A 335 0.49 17.22 14.87
CA HIS A 335 -0.57 18.05 15.44
C HIS A 335 -0.52 18.17 16.95
N PHE A 336 0.61 17.82 17.57
CA PHE A 336 0.72 17.76 19.04
C PHE A 336 0.27 19.05 19.73
N GLU A 337 0.57 20.21 19.19
CA GLU A 337 0.15 21.51 19.75
C GLU A 337 -1.35 21.80 19.59
N LYS A 338 -2.02 21.16 18.61
CA LYS A 338 -3.46 21.29 18.37
C LYS A 338 -4.30 20.38 19.29
N TYR A 339 -3.68 19.35 19.89
CA TYR A 339 -4.40 18.44 20.81
C TYR A 339 -4.60 19.06 22.17
N ASN A 340 -5.87 19.22 22.55
CA ASN A 340 -6.21 19.64 23.89
C ASN A 340 -5.98 18.47 24.87
N LYS A 341 -5.10 18.66 25.87
CA LYS A 341 -4.79 17.67 26.91
C LYS A 341 -6.01 16.98 27.53
N ARG A 342 -7.15 17.69 27.63
CA ARG A 342 -8.39 17.14 28.16
C ARG A 342 -9.12 16.18 27.20
N GLN A 343 -8.91 16.31 25.88
CA GLN A 343 -9.55 15.42 24.90
C GLN A 343 -8.84 14.07 24.77
N THR A 344 -7.53 14.05 24.85
CA THR A 344 -6.72 12.82 24.78
C THR A 344 -6.95 11.88 25.98
N GLY A 345 -7.22 12.43 27.17
CA GLY A 345 -7.55 11.64 28.35
C GLY A 345 -8.94 10.99 28.30
N LYS A 346 -9.90 11.62 27.63
CA LYS A 346 -11.31 11.15 27.58
C LYS A 346 -11.53 9.90 26.72
N SER A 347 -10.60 9.55 25.84
CA SER A 347 -10.70 8.35 25.00
C SER A 347 -10.38 7.04 25.74
N ARG A 348 -9.89 7.11 26.98
CA ARG A 348 -9.59 5.93 27.80
C ARG A 348 -10.83 5.47 28.55
N ASN A 349 -11.29 4.25 28.29
CA ASN A 349 -12.49 3.69 28.93
C ASN A 349 -12.42 3.69 30.47
N CYS A 350 -11.23 3.53 31.05
CA CYS A 350 -11.05 3.59 32.50
C CYS A 350 -11.27 5.01 33.10
N LEU A 351 -11.16 6.07 32.28
CA LEU A 351 -11.43 7.45 32.67
C LEU A 351 -12.87 7.86 32.36
N ASN A 352 -13.54 7.18 31.44
CA ASN A 352 -14.92 7.46 31.03
C ASN A 352 -15.95 6.64 31.82
N SER A 353 -15.50 5.69 32.65
CA SER A 353 -16.44 4.93 33.48
C SER A 353 -17.07 5.88 34.51
N HIS A 354 -18.40 5.99 34.46
CA HIS A 354 -19.18 6.65 35.54
C HIS A 354 -19.06 5.91 36.88
N ASN A 355 -18.13 4.99 36.97
CA ASN A 355 -17.93 4.13 38.12
C ASN A 355 -16.96 4.83 39.07
N THR A 356 -17.50 5.37 40.16
CA THR A 356 -16.76 6.05 41.24
C THR A 356 -15.76 5.13 41.97
N LEU A 357 -15.74 3.83 41.64
CA LEU A 357 -14.89 2.80 42.26
C LEU A 357 -13.78 2.27 41.38
N GLY A 358 -13.51 2.94 40.22
CA GLY A 358 -12.50 2.48 39.24
C GLY A 358 -13.01 1.35 38.35
N CYS A 359 -12.18 0.92 37.37
CA CYS A 359 -12.48 -0.20 36.49
C CYS A 359 -12.21 -1.55 37.18
N ASP A 360 -12.70 -2.65 36.60
CA ASP A 360 -12.56 -4.01 37.13
C ASP A 360 -11.10 -4.43 37.43
N ARG A 361 -10.12 -3.81 36.77
CA ARG A 361 -8.71 -4.09 36.95
C ARG A 361 -8.14 -3.52 38.25
N CYS A 362 -8.44 -2.25 38.54
CA CYS A 362 -7.85 -1.53 39.69
C CYS A 362 -8.80 -1.43 40.89
N LYS A 363 -10.12 -1.47 40.66
CA LYS A 363 -11.14 -1.35 41.70
C LYS A 363 -10.82 -0.17 42.64
N ASN A 364 -10.81 -0.42 43.97
CA ASN A 364 -10.55 0.58 45.02
C ASN A 364 -9.10 1.11 45.07
N GLU A 365 -8.18 0.49 44.33
CA GLU A 365 -6.77 0.89 44.26
C GLU A 365 -6.48 1.72 42.98
N CYS A 366 -7.52 2.19 42.30
CA CYS A 366 -7.39 2.98 41.09
C CYS A 366 -6.66 4.31 41.36
N PRO A 367 -5.54 4.60 40.65
CA PRO A 367 -4.80 5.86 40.87
C PRO A 367 -5.63 7.11 40.57
N PHE A 368 -6.67 7.00 39.74
CA PHE A 368 -7.58 8.12 39.43
C PHE A 368 -8.58 8.44 40.57
N LEU A 369 -8.69 7.58 41.60
CA LEU A 369 -9.51 7.88 42.78
C LEU A 369 -9.00 9.09 43.57
N LEU A 370 -7.71 9.41 43.47
CA LEU A 370 -7.14 10.61 44.10
C LEU A 370 -7.80 11.89 43.56
N GLU A 371 -8.00 11.98 42.24
CA GLU A 371 -8.67 13.12 41.62
C GLU A 371 -10.19 13.16 42.00
N LEU A 372 -10.83 11.99 42.08
CA LEU A 372 -12.25 11.88 42.47
C LEU A 372 -12.49 12.23 43.93
N LEU A 373 -11.53 11.97 44.81
CA LEU A 373 -11.60 12.29 46.25
C LEU A 373 -11.16 13.73 46.56
N GLY A 374 -10.77 14.52 45.55
CA GLY A 374 -10.33 15.90 45.74
C GLY A 374 -9.04 16.05 46.54
N ILE A 375 -8.23 15.03 46.56
CA ILE A 375 -6.89 15.06 47.16
C ILE A 375 -5.94 15.65 46.08
N ASN A 376 -5.74 16.96 46.13
CA ASN A 376 -4.82 17.73 45.28
C ASN A 376 -3.44 17.83 45.92
#